data_fa113f0885ce3d62cc8b82dc9092c104
#
_entry.id   fa113f0885ce3d62cc8b82dc9092c104
#
_cell.length_a   1.000
_cell.length_b   1.000
_cell.length_c   1.000
_cell.angle_alpha   90.00
_cell.angle_beta   90.00
_cell.angle_gamma   90.00
#
_symmetry.space_group_name_H-M   'P 1'
#
loop_
_entity.id
_entity.type
_entity.pdbx_description
1 polymer ?
#
loop_
_entity_poly.entity_id
_entity_poly.type
_entity_poly.pdbx_seq_one_letter_code
_entity_poly.pdbx_strand_id
1 'polypeptide(L)'
;MLLYVIKNNSRRACTPILNPLVPLRMKHYLLTLLWILLLRESVAQILLRPIPDKLVVLTFDDGVSTHATTVAPLLKKYGFGATFFVCEFPPDFNDKQKYMSWEQIRSLDDMGFEVANHTLTHKHVGKLTKAQLIAELDSLEARCAAYGIPKPVNFAYPGYAIHPIAYQVLAEKNYHFARIGGDRPYDPTLDHPYLLPSYTTLKDNREVILKGLTEAKNGKIVILTIHGVPDYAHDWVTTPPGLFEEYLNYLRDHEYTVIALRDLDQYIDWKEAGRGTTLPEK
;
A
#
# COMPACT_ATOMS: atom_id res chain seq x y z
N MET A 1 -55.41 -90.16 15.07
CA MET A 1 -55.74 -89.05 14.24
C MET A 1 -55.16 -87.76 14.90
N LEU A 2 -54.03 -87.33 14.40
CA LEU A 2 -53.15 -86.32 15.00
C LEU A 2 -53.65 -84.90 14.74
N LEU A 3 -53.82 -84.11 15.81
CA LEU A 3 -53.99 -82.68 15.76
C LEU A 3 -52.65 -81.97 15.85
N TYR A 4 -52.34 -81.23 14.82
CA TYR A 4 -51.12 -80.35 14.80
C TYR A 4 -51.49 -79.00 15.33
N VAL A 5 -50.76 -78.55 16.43
CA VAL A 5 -50.89 -77.23 16.98
C VAL A 5 -49.73 -76.35 16.40
N ILE A 6 -50.08 -75.30 15.69
CA ILE A 6 -49.13 -74.33 15.18
C ILE A 6 -48.91 -73.28 16.24
N LYS A 7 -47.64 -73.19 16.71
CA LYS A 7 -47.16 -72.13 17.58
C LYS A 7 -46.75 -70.92 16.75
N ASN A 8 -47.44 -69.81 16.93
CA ASN A 8 -47.10 -68.53 16.35
C ASN A 8 -45.97 -67.86 17.13
N ASN A 9 -44.80 -67.64 16.50
CA ASN A 9 -43.63 -66.99 17.11
C ASN A 9 -43.53 -65.59 16.60
N SER A 10 -44.04 -64.61 17.36
CA SER A 10 -43.90 -63.17 17.05
C SER A 10 -42.48 -62.73 17.41
N ARG A 11 -41.62 -62.53 16.42
CA ARG A 11 -40.32 -61.84 16.60
C ARG A 11 -40.56 -60.33 16.72
N ARG A 12 -40.29 -59.76 17.87
CA ARG A 12 -40.17 -58.31 18.05
C ARG A 12 -38.82 -57.90 17.48
N ALA A 13 -38.85 -57.01 16.46
CA ALA A 13 -37.68 -56.36 15.96
C ALA A 13 -37.22 -55.29 16.97
N CYS A 14 -36.03 -55.46 17.52
CA CYS A 14 -35.34 -54.39 18.24
C CYS A 14 -34.74 -53.41 17.23
N THR A 15 -35.26 -52.21 17.16
CA THR A 15 -34.60 -51.09 16.52
C THR A 15 -33.47 -50.55 17.44
N PRO A 16 -32.24 -50.39 16.95
CA PRO A 16 -31.18 -49.77 17.76
C PRO A 16 -31.45 -48.24 17.76
N ILE A 17 -31.64 -47.69 18.96
CA ILE A 17 -31.63 -46.26 19.21
C ILE A 17 -30.17 -45.83 19.13
N LEU A 18 -29.75 -45.29 18.02
CA LEU A 18 -28.49 -44.56 17.90
C LEU A 18 -28.63 -43.21 18.60
N ASN A 19 -28.07 -43.12 19.79
CA ASN A 19 -27.96 -41.87 20.53
C ASN A 19 -26.61 -41.23 20.13
N PRO A 20 -26.55 -40.14 19.36
CA PRO A 20 -25.32 -39.46 19.06
C PRO A 20 -24.99 -38.48 20.20
N LEU A 21 -24.51 -39.00 21.32
CA LEU A 21 -23.82 -38.17 22.33
C LEU A 21 -22.43 -37.79 21.76
N VAL A 22 -22.42 -36.79 20.90
CA VAL A 22 -21.16 -36.09 20.59
C VAL A 22 -20.71 -35.41 21.86
N PRO A 23 -19.55 -35.82 22.47
CA PRO A 23 -19.11 -35.28 23.75
C PRO A 23 -18.95 -33.77 23.65
N LEU A 24 -19.43 -33.05 24.66
CA LEU A 24 -19.45 -31.57 24.72
C LEU A 24 -18.10 -30.93 24.33
N ARG A 25 -16.98 -31.59 24.69
CA ARG A 25 -15.61 -31.21 24.32
C ARG A 25 -15.38 -31.19 22.80
N MET A 26 -15.92 -32.13 22.05
CA MET A 26 -15.76 -32.20 20.59
C MET A 26 -16.49 -31.06 19.87
N LYS A 27 -17.61 -30.55 20.43
CA LYS A 27 -18.30 -29.38 19.90
C LYS A 27 -17.49 -28.10 20.05
N HIS A 28 -16.73 -27.93 21.13
CA HIS A 28 -15.83 -26.79 21.32
C HIS A 28 -14.66 -26.84 20.34
N TYR A 29 -14.06 -27.99 20.09
CA TYR A 29 -12.98 -28.14 19.10
C TYR A 29 -13.47 -27.89 17.67
N LEU A 30 -14.67 -28.32 17.32
CA LEU A 30 -15.27 -28.03 16.02
C LEU A 30 -15.58 -26.54 15.84
N LEU A 31 -16.08 -25.85 16.88
CA LEU A 31 -16.34 -24.42 16.86
C LEU A 31 -15.03 -23.61 16.75
N THR A 32 -13.99 -23.98 17.51
CA THR A 32 -12.67 -23.32 17.41
C THR A 32 -12.01 -23.56 16.05
N LEU A 33 -12.12 -24.75 15.49
CA LEU A 33 -11.60 -25.05 14.16
C LEU A 33 -12.36 -24.26 13.07
N LEU A 34 -13.68 -24.13 13.20
CA LEU A 34 -14.49 -23.31 12.29
C LEU A 34 -14.13 -21.83 12.39
N TRP A 35 -13.89 -21.32 13.60
CA TRP A 35 -13.42 -19.94 13.81
C TRP A 35 -12.04 -19.69 13.20
N ILE A 36 -11.10 -20.64 13.33
CA ILE A 36 -9.77 -20.55 12.72
C ILE A 36 -9.86 -20.57 11.19
N LEU A 37 -10.77 -21.38 10.62
CA LEU A 37 -11.01 -21.44 9.18
C LEU A 37 -11.62 -20.11 8.66
N LEU A 38 -12.59 -19.54 9.37
CA LEU A 38 -13.22 -18.26 9.01
C LEU A 38 -12.22 -17.08 9.08
N LEU A 39 -11.33 -17.09 10.08
CA LEU A 39 -10.25 -16.09 10.17
C LEU A 39 -9.24 -16.22 9.03
N ARG A 40 -8.93 -17.44 8.58
CA ARG A 40 -8.06 -17.67 7.42
C ARG A 40 -8.68 -17.18 6.10
N GLU A 41 -9.97 -17.35 5.92
CA GLU A 41 -10.65 -16.84 4.72
C GLU A 41 -10.64 -15.32 4.66
N SER A 42 -10.83 -14.62 5.79
CA SER A 42 -10.76 -13.14 5.84
C SER A 42 -9.38 -12.59 5.50
N VAL A 43 -8.30 -13.23 5.96
CA VAL A 43 -6.93 -12.82 5.62
C VAL A 43 -6.57 -13.22 4.17
N ALA A 44 -7.07 -14.36 3.69
CA ALA A 44 -6.88 -14.77 2.30
C ALA A 44 -7.59 -13.85 1.31
N GLN A 45 -8.65 -13.17 1.74
CA GLN A 45 -9.42 -12.25 0.89
C GLN A 45 -8.71 -10.90 0.68
N ILE A 46 -7.88 -10.44 1.63
CA ILE A 46 -7.07 -9.21 1.49
C ILE A 46 -5.89 -9.42 0.55
N LEU A 47 -5.23 -10.57 0.64
CA LEU A 47 -4.08 -10.88 -0.19
C LEU A 47 -4.50 -11.66 -1.43
N LEU A 48 -4.35 -11.05 -2.61
CA LEU A 48 -4.59 -11.69 -3.91
C LEU A 48 -3.51 -12.75 -4.23
N ARG A 49 -2.31 -12.54 -3.71
CA ARG A 49 -1.19 -13.48 -3.78
C ARG A 49 -0.19 -13.22 -2.65
N PRO A 50 0.66 -14.20 -2.29
CA PRO A 50 1.69 -14.02 -1.26
C PRO A 50 2.61 -12.85 -1.60
N ILE A 51 2.90 -12.00 -0.61
CA ILE A 51 3.89 -10.94 -0.72
C ILE A 51 5.26 -11.57 -0.56
N PRO A 52 6.18 -11.44 -1.55
CA PRO A 52 7.51 -11.97 -1.44
C PRO A 52 8.33 -11.20 -0.40
N ASP A 53 9.27 -11.86 0.26
CA ASP A 53 10.29 -11.18 1.04
C ASP A 53 11.11 -10.25 0.12
N LYS A 54 11.65 -9.18 0.69
CA LYS A 54 12.44 -8.16 -0.02
C LYS A 54 11.63 -7.35 -1.05
N LEU A 55 10.32 -7.21 -0.85
CA LEU A 55 9.49 -6.31 -1.65
C LEU A 55 9.61 -4.87 -1.12
N VAL A 56 10.04 -3.96 -1.98
CA VAL A 56 10.25 -2.54 -1.67
C VAL A 56 9.52 -1.67 -2.68
N VAL A 57 8.93 -0.58 -2.20
CA VAL A 57 8.34 0.48 -3.02
C VAL A 57 9.17 1.75 -2.86
N LEU A 58 9.64 2.32 -3.96
CA LEU A 58 10.30 3.63 -3.95
C LEU A 58 9.29 4.72 -4.30
N THR A 59 9.18 5.73 -3.44
CA THR A 59 8.30 6.89 -3.64
C THR A 59 9.07 8.19 -3.56
N PHE A 60 8.76 9.12 -4.45
CA PHE A 60 9.44 10.40 -4.60
C PHE A 60 8.42 11.53 -4.50
N ASP A 61 8.64 12.48 -3.59
CA ASP A 61 7.69 13.56 -3.29
C ASP A 61 8.08 14.90 -3.94
N ASP A 62 7.11 15.81 -4.02
CA ASP A 62 7.28 17.24 -4.32
C ASP A 62 7.57 17.61 -5.78
N GLY A 63 7.75 16.66 -6.67
CA GLY A 63 7.99 16.98 -8.07
C GLY A 63 9.27 17.76 -8.34
N VAL A 64 10.33 17.57 -7.54
CA VAL A 64 11.60 18.30 -7.67
C VAL A 64 12.35 17.96 -8.96
N SER A 65 13.11 18.89 -9.49
CA SER A 65 13.77 18.78 -10.80
C SER A 65 14.72 17.58 -10.94
N THR A 66 15.38 17.18 -9.84
CA THR A 66 16.30 16.04 -9.83
C THR A 66 15.63 14.69 -10.01
N HIS A 67 14.31 14.61 -9.87
CA HIS A 67 13.57 13.38 -10.22
C HIS A 67 13.71 13.04 -11.70
N ALA A 68 13.59 14.04 -12.61
CA ALA A 68 13.75 13.80 -14.03
C ALA A 68 15.22 13.72 -14.46
N THR A 69 16.12 14.51 -13.84
CA THR A 69 17.50 14.65 -14.32
C THR A 69 18.48 13.64 -13.72
N THR A 70 18.22 13.18 -12.50
CA THR A 70 19.11 12.28 -11.75
C THR A 70 18.42 10.94 -11.43
N VAL A 71 17.23 10.97 -10.82
CA VAL A 71 16.58 9.79 -10.26
C VAL A 71 16.09 8.84 -11.36
N ALA A 72 15.26 9.33 -12.27
CA ALA A 72 14.63 8.49 -13.28
C ALA A 72 15.66 7.76 -14.18
N PRO A 73 16.76 8.41 -14.67
CA PRO A 73 17.80 7.70 -15.41
C PRO A 73 18.49 6.59 -14.61
N LEU A 74 18.75 6.83 -13.30
CA LEU A 74 19.33 5.81 -12.43
C LEU A 74 18.37 4.64 -12.24
N LEU A 75 17.12 4.89 -11.89
CA LEU A 75 16.10 3.84 -11.70
C LEU A 75 15.97 2.97 -12.96
N LYS A 76 15.95 3.57 -14.15
CA LYS A 76 15.95 2.82 -15.42
C LYS A 76 17.18 1.95 -15.58
N LYS A 77 18.36 2.44 -15.23
CA LYS A 77 19.61 1.66 -15.26
C LYS A 77 19.56 0.44 -14.36
N TYR A 78 18.91 0.55 -13.19
CA TYR A 78 18.75 -0.56 -12.23
C TYR A 78 17.53 -1.46 -12.54
N GLY A 79 16.64 -1.06 -13.45
CA GLY A 79 15.40 -1.78 -13.75
C GLY A 79 14.37 -1.70 -12.62
N PHE A 80 14.41 -0.66 -11.80
CA PHE A 80 13.54 -0.47 -10.64
C PHE A 80 12.29 0.32 -10.99
N GLY A 81 11.13 -0.10 -10.41
CA GLY A 81 9.90 0.65 -10.42
C GLY A 81 9.92 1.79 -9.38
N ALA A 82 9.09 2.81 -9.60
CA ALA A 82 8.95 3.92 -8.66
C ALA A 82 7.63 4.68 -8.87
N THR A 83 7.22 5.40 -7.83
CA THR A 83 6.07 6.31 -7.84
C THR A 83 6.53 7.73 -7.55
N PHE A 84 6.13 8.68 -8.38
CA PHE A 84 6.40 10.10 -8.20
C PHE A 84 5.11 10.82 -7.79
N PHE A 85 5.05 11.24 -6.54
CA PHE A 85 3.98 12.06 -5.99
C PHE A 85 4.25 13.52 -6.33
N VAL A 86 3.51 14.03 -7.30
CA VAL A 86 3.77 15.34 -7.87
C VAL A 86 2.80 16.39 -7.35
N CYS A 87 3.27 17.63 -7.26
CA CYS A 87 2.50 18.81 -6.89
C CYS A 87 3.10 20.06 -7.54
N GLU A 88 2.42 21.16 -7.42
CA GLU A 88 2.94 22.50 -7.69
C GLU A 88 3.15 23.24 -6.36
N PHE A 89 4.24 23.98 -6.24
CA PHE A 89 4.52 24.86 -5.10
C PHE A 89 4.38 26.31 -5.51
N PRO A 90 3.18 26.91 -5.53
CA PRO A 90 3.04 28.32 -5.86
C PRO A 90 3.67 29.22 -4.76
N PRO A 91 4.41 30.29 -5.13
CA PRO A 91 4.74 30.70 -6.50
C PRO A 91 5.98 30.02 -7.10
N ASP A 92 6.70 29.21 -6.32
CA ASP A 92 8.05 28.71 -6.62
C ASP A 92 8.09 27.65 -7.73
N PHE A 93 6.96 27.04 -8.07
CA PHE A 93 6.86 26.03 -9.13
C PHE A 93 7.41 26.49 -10.49
N ASN A 94 7.45 27.81 -10.75
CA ASN A 94 8.03 28.36 -11.96
C ASN A 94 9.57 28.27 -12.01
N ASP A 95 10.24 28.07 -10.88
CA ASP A 95 11.68 27.83 -10.81
C ASP A 95 12.01 26.41 -11.25
N LYS A 96 12.33 26.23 -12.53
CA LYS A 96 12.65 24.93 -13.14
C LYS A 96 14.03 24.40 -12.78
N GLN A 97 14.83 25.13 -12.02
CA GLN A 97 16.00 24.59 -11.35
C GLN A 97 15.62 23.74 -10.12
N LYS A 98 14.49 24.07 -9.49
CA LYS A 98 13.99 23.39 -8.30
C LYS A 98 12.94 22.34 -8.61
N TYR A 99 11.99 22.64 -9.49
CA TYR A 99 10.81 21.79 -9.77
C TYR A 99 10.75 21.35 -11.22
N MET A 100 10.25 20.14 -11.45
CA MET A 100 10.00 19.63 -12.80
C MET A 100 8.99 20.50 -13.57
N SER A 101 9.13 20.55 -14.88
CA SER A 101 8.03 20.97 -15.75
C SER A 101 7.02 19.81 -15.93
N TRP A 102 5.82 20.11 -16.42
CA TRP A 102 4.83 19.08 -16.72
C TRP A 102 5.27 18.14 -17.85
N GLU A 103 6.08 18.62 -18.79
CA GLU A 103 6.71 17.79 -19.83
C GLU A 103 7.70 16.79 -19.22
N GLN A 104 8.46 17.20 -18.22
CA GLN A 104 9.34 16.30 -17.46
C GLN A 104 8.54 15.27 -16.65
N ILE A 105 7.44 15.68 -16.00
CA ILE A 105 6.54 14.78 -15.30
C ILE A 105 5.91 13.79 -16.30
N ARG A 106 5.49 14.23 -17.49
CA ARG A 106 5.04 13.34 -18.55
C ARG A 106 6.11 12.33 -18.94
N SER A 107 7.38 12.76 -19.06
CA SER A 107 8.47 11.85 -19.42
C SER A 107 8.69 10.73 -18.38
N LEU A 108 8.37 10.94 -17.12
CA LEU A 108 8.41 9.88 -16.11
C LEU A 108 7.38 8.78 -16.41
N ASP A 109 6.16 9.17 -16.79
CA ASP A 109 5.11 8.22 -17.21
C ASP A 109 5.53 7.47 -18.49
N ASP A 110 6.08 8.16 -19.49
CA ASP A 110 6.61 7.55 -20.73
C ASP A 110 7.74 6.55 -20.46
N MET A 111 8.51 6.75 -19.38
CA MET A 111 9.51 5.81 -18.91
C MET A 111 8.91 4.59 -18.18
N GLY A 112 7.61 4.56 -17.92
CA GLY A 112 6.90 3.49 -17.23
C GLY A 112 6.82 3.67 -15.71
N PHE A 113 7.23 4.80 -15.15
CA PHE A 113 7.04 5.11 -13.74
C PHE A 113 5.59 5.52 -13.44
N GLU A 114 5.20 5.45 -12.19
CA GLU A 114 3.91 5.96 -11.75
C GLU A 114 4.01 7.44 -11.42
N VAL A 115 3.06 8.24 -11.95
CA VAL A 115 2.79 9.60 -11.51
C VAL A 115 1.56 9.58 -10.61
N ALA A 116 1.68 10.09 -9.39
CA ALA A 116 0.66 10.01 -8.35
C ALA A 116 0.40 11.39 -7.69
N ASN A 117 -0.66 11.47 -6.90
CA ASN A 117 -1.20 12.73 -6.41
C ASN A 117 -0.62 13.13 -5.04
N HIS A 118 -0.12 14.38 -4.96
CA HIS A 118 0.37 14.98 -3.71
C HIS A 118 -0.37 16.30 -3.37
N THR A 119 -1.66 16.41 -3.72
CA THR A 119 -2.41 17.66 -3.90
C THR A 119 -1.79 18.55 -4.97
N LEU A 120 -2.54 19.51 -5.52
CA LEU A 120 -1.94 20.41 -6.52
C LEU A 120 -0.93 21.37 -5.87
N THR A 121 -1.28 21.94 -4.71
CA THR A 121 -0.51 23.04 -4.11
C THR A 121 0.15 22.67 -2.80
N HIS A 122 0.40 21.36 -2.57
CA HIS A 122 1.08 20.80 -1.39
C HIS A 122 0.45 21.22 -0.05
N LYS A 123 -0.87 21.37 0.01
CA LYS A 123 -1.57 21.76 1.24
C LYS A 123 -1.79 20.57 2.16
N HIS A 124 -1.52 20.76 3.45
CA HIS A 124 -1.88 19.81 4.49
C HIS A 124 -3.38 19.53 4.51
N VAL A 125 -3.79 18.29 4.37
CA VAL A 125 -5.21 17.91 4.25
C VAL A 125 -6.05 18.32 5.46
N GLY A 126 -5.46 18.35 6.66
CA GLY A 126 -6.12 18.79 7.88
C GLY A 126 -6.46 20.29 7.94
N LYS A 127 -5.94 21.07 6.99
CA LYS A 127 -6.26 22.51 6.86
C LYS A 127 -7.30 22.81 5.78
N LEU A 128 -7.84 21.77 5.13
CA LEU A 128 -8.77 21.90 4.02
C LEU A 128 -10.17 21.45 4.42
N THR A 129 -11.17 22.12 3.89
CA THR A 129 -12.53 21.57 3.86
C THR A 129 -12.62 20.44 2.84
N LYS A 130 -13.67 19.61 2.91
CA LYS A 130 -13.90 18.54 1.93
C LYS A 130 -13.88 19.07 0.48
N ALA A 131 -14.58 20.17 0.22
CA ALA A 131 -14.64 20.78 -1.11
C ALA A 131 -13.26 21.28 -1.58
N GLN A 132 -12.45 21.84 -0.69
CA GLN A 132 -11.10 22.28 -1.03
C GLN A 132 -10.17 21.11 -1.32
N LEU A 133 -10.26 20.01 -0.54
CA LEU A 133 -9.46 18.81 -0.81
C LEU A 133 -9.84 18.20 -2.17
N ILE A 134 -11.15 18.08 -2.46
CA ILE A 134 -11.60 17.62 -3.77
C ILE A 134 -11.04 18.50 -4.88
N ALA A 135 -11.09 19.84 -4.75
CA ALA A 135 -10.56 20.75 -5.74
C ALA A 135 -9.03 20.61 -5.94
N GLU A 136 -8.26 20.38 -4.88
CA GLU A 136 -6.81 20.11 -4.97
C GLU A 136 -6.52 18.83 -5.77
N LEU A 137 -7.26 17.75 -5.47
CA LEU A 137 -7.09 16.47 -6.17
C LEU A 137 -7.53 16.56 -7.63
N ASP A 138 -8.72 17.13 -7.90
CA ASP A 138 -9.27 17.30 -9.24
C ASP A 138 -8.37 18.17 -10.12
N SER A 139 -7.79 19.22 -9.54
CA SER A 139 -6.91 20.11 -10.27
C SER A 139 -5.63 19.41 -10.70
N LEU A 140 -5.04 18.56 -9.86
CA LEU A 140 -3.88 17.77 -10.24
C LEU A 140 -4.25 16.67 -11.25
N GLU A 141 -5.36 15.98 -11.08
CA GLU A 141 -5.89 15.01 -12.06
C GLU A 141 -6.11 15.69 -13.44
N ALA A 142 -6.65 16.91 -13.46
CA ALA A 142 -6.82 17.69 -14.69
C ALA A 142 -5.48 18.06 -15.34
N ARG A 143 -4.46 18.41 -14.56
CA ARG A 143 -3.10 18.63 -15.07
C ARG A 143 -2.54 17.36 -15.70
N CYS A 144 -2.64 16.22 -15.01
CA CYS A 144 -2.21 14.95 -15.56
C CYS A 144 -2.91 14.66 -16.91
N ALA A 145 -4.23 14.81 -16.97
CA ALA A 145 -5.01 14.59 -18.19
C ALA A 145 -4.58 15.54 -19.33
N ALA A 146 -4.32 16.83 -19.04
CA ALA A 146 -3.87 17.80 -20.03
C ALA A 146 -2.52 17.43 -20.68
N TYR A 147 -1.68 16.68 -19.97
CA TYR A 147 -0.40 16.18 -20.49
C TYR A 147 -0.46 14.71 -20.93
N GLY A 148 -1.64 14.10 -20.98
CA GLY A 148 -1.83 12.70 -21.40
C GLY A 148 -1.31 11.68 -20.39
N ILE A 149 -1.11 12.08 -19.14
CA ILE A 149 -0.75 11.19 -18.04
C ILE A 149 -2.04 10.52 -17.51
N PRO A 150 -2.05 9.21 -17.23
CA PRO A 150 -3.19 8.53 -16.64
C PRO A 150 -3.65 9.19 -15.33
N LYS A 151 -4.95 9.04 -15.01
CA LYS A 151 -5.49 9.52 -13.73
C LYS A 151 -4.71 8.90 -12.58
N PRO A 152 -4.14 9.70 -11.65
CA PRO A 152 -3.53 9.20 -10.44
C PRO A 152 -4.49 8.35 -9.59
N VAL A 153 -4.04 7.18 -9.16
CA VAL A 153 -4.82 6.28 -8.31
C VAL A 153 -4.22 6.13 -6.91
N ASN A 154 -3.05 6.71 -6.67
CA ASN A 154 -2.38 6.69 -5.38
C ASN A 154 -2.13 8.11 -4.88
N PHE A 155 -2.03 8.25 -3.56
CA PHE A 155 -1.92 9.53 -2.87
C PHE A 155 -0.77 9.52 -1.85
N ALA A 156 -0.09 10.64 -1.64
CA ALA A 156 0.74 10.89 -0.47
C ALA A 156 0.24 12.12 0.27
N TYR A 157 0.23 12.02 1.59
CA TYR A 157 -0.21 13.14 2.44
C TYR A 157 0.88 14.20 2.53
N PRO A 158 0.65 15.46 2.07
CA PRO A 158 1.61 16.55 2.23
C PRO A 158 1.98 16.75 3.70
N GLY A 159 3.30 16.72 4.00
CA GLY A 159 3.80 16.84 5.36
C GLY A 159 3.31 15.75 6.32
N TYR A 160 2.90 14.60 5.79
CA TYR A 160 2.34 13.46 6.55
C TYR A 160 1.10 13.78 7.39
N ALA A 161 0.45 14.93 7.15
CA ALA A 161 -0.71 15.39 7.90
C ALA A 161 -1.97 14.62 7.48
N ILE A 162 -2.38 13.67 8.29
CA ILE A 162 -3.61 12.89 8.09
C ILE A 162 -4.84 13.62 8.63
N HIS A 163 -6.01 13.33 8.05
CA HIS A 163 -7.29 13.82 8.55
C HIS A 163 -8.43 12.93 8.06
N PRO A 164 -9.47 12.64 8.88
CA PRO A 164 -10.58 11.74 8.50
C PRO A 164 -11.29 12.13 7.22
N ILE A 165 -11.38 13.44 6.90
CA ILE A 165 -12.00 13.92 5.67
C ILE A 165 -11.28 13.40 4.41
N ALA A 166 -9.95 13.18 4.50
CA ALA A 166 -9.17 12.65 3.38
C ALA A 166 -9.57 11.21 3.06
N TYR A 167 -9.85 10.38 4.07
CA TYR A 167 -10.24 9.00 3.87
C TYR A 167 -11.53 8.89 3.05
N GLN A 168 -12.52 9.77 3.38
CA GLN A 168 -13.79 9.83 2.65
C GLN A 168 -13.58 10.28 1.21
N VAL A 169 -12.80 11.33 0.99
CA VAL A 169 -12.55 11.87 -0.35
C VAL A 169 -11.76 10.88 -1.21
N LEU A 170 -10.73 10.24 -0.65
CA LEU A 170 -9.94 9.24 -1.36
C LEU A 170 -10.81 8.03 -1.77
N ALA A 171 -11.70 7.57 -0.87
CA ALA A 171 -12.64 6.49 -1.18
C ALA A 171 -13.64 6.90 -2.27
N GLU A 172 -14.26 8.08 -2.18
CA GLU A 172 -15.20 8.61 -3.18
C GLU A 172 -14.55 8.77 -4.55
N LYS A 173 -13.25 9.06 -4.61
CA LYS A 173 -12.49 9.23 -5.85
C LYS A 173 -11.82 7.94 -6.35
N ASN A 174 -12.01 6.81 -5.63
CA ASN A 174 -11.40 5.51 -5.92
C ASN A 174 -9.86 5.54 -5.96
N TYR A 175 -9.23 6.21 -5.00
CA TYR A 175 -7.81 6.03 -4.75
C TYR A 175 -7.56 4.67 -4.11
N HIS A 176 -6.44 4.04 -4.43
CA HIS A 176 -6.11 2.69 -3.96
C HIS A 176 -5.31 2.73 -2.66
N PHE A 177 -4.21 3.46 -2.66
CA PHE A 177 -3.31 3.56 -1.53
C PHE A 177 -2.98 5.01 -1.21
N ALA A 178 -2.74 5.30 0.08
CA ALA A 178 -2.26 6.61 0.51
C ALA A 178 -1.14 6.47 1.55
N ARG A 179 0.02 7.09 1.26
CA ARG A 179 1.25 6.96 2.03
C ARG A 179 1.41 8.09 3.05
N ILE A 180 1.86 7.70 4.24
CA ILE A 180 2.26 8.55 5.37
C ILE A 180 3.73 8.29 5.74
N GLY A 181 4.28 9.05 6.68
CA GLY A 181 5.53 8.70 7.37
C GLY A 181 5.32 7.60 8.41
N GLY A 182 6.29 7.39 9.32
CA GLY A 182 6.12 6.50 10.48
C GLY A 182 7.26 5.53 10.73
N ASP A 183 8.28 5.49 9.88
CA ASP A 183 9.54 4.75 10.02
C ASP A 183 9.35 3.28 10.43
N ARG A 184 8.44 2.60 9.74
CA ARG A 184 8.16 1.17 9.87
C ARG A 184 7.64 0.58 8.56
N PRO A 185 7.72 -0.76 8.37
CA PRO A 185 7.14 -1.41 7.19
C PRO A 185 5.61 -1.36 7.20
N TYR A 186 5.01 -1.44 6.04
CA TYR A 186 3.59 -1.64 5.82
C TYR A 186 3.23 -3.13 5.99
N ASP A 187 2.22 -3.40 6.81
CA ASP A 187 1.62 -4.72 6.97
C ASP A 187 0.16 -4.67 6.47
N PRO A 188 -0.16 -5.19 5.29
CA PRO A 188 -1.49 -5.07 4.70
C PRO A 188 -2.59 -5.79 5.49
N THR A 189 -2.23 -6.65 6.44
CA THR A 189 -3.19 -7.33 7.32
C THR A 189 -3.54 -6.51 8.56
N LEU A 190 -2.79 -5.45 8.85
CA LEU A 190 -2.95 -4.60 10.03
C LEU A 190 -3.21 -3.14 9.68
N ASP A 191 -2.56 -2.65 8.62
CA ASP A 191 -2.58 -1.24 8.24
C ASP A 191 -3.65 -0.96 7.18
N HIS A 192 -4.36 0.15 7.34
CA HIS A 192 -5.34 0.59 6.35
C HIS A 192 -4.64 1.04 5.05
N PRO A 193 -5.17 0.73 3.85
CA PRO A 193 -4.56 1.13 2.57
C PRO A 193 -4.45 2.66 2.36
N TYR A 194 -5.14 3.47 3.16
CA TYR A 194 -4.96 4.92 3.17
C TYR A 194 -3.98 5.42 4.24
N LEU A 195 -3.21 4.53 4.87
CA LEU A 195 -2.23 4.87 5.90
C LEU A 195 -0.96 4.01 5.78
N LEU A 196 -0.39 3.94 4.58
CA LEU A 196 0.84 3.18 4.34
C LEU A 196 2.02 3.89 5.01
N PRO A 197 2.64 3.30 6.03
CA PRO A 197 3.82 3.88 6.64
C PRO A 197 5.03 3.78 5.70
N SER A 198 5.96 4.73 5.85
CA SER A 198 7.19 4.76 5.06
C SER A 198 8.38 5.25 5.86
N TYR A 199 9.58 4.87 5.43
CA TYR A 199 10.85 5.41 5.92
C TYR A 199 11.27 6.58 5.06
N THR A 200 11.55 7.73 5.68
CA THR A 200 12.02 8.93 4.96
C THR A 200 13.54 8.93 4.87
N THR A 201 14.08 9.02 3.66
CA THR A 201 15.53 9.15 3.46
C THR A 201 15.99 10.57 3.71
N LEU A 202 17.09 10.72 4.45
CA LEU A 202 17.72 11.98 4.79
C LEU A 202 19.24 11.85 4.59
N LYS A 203 19.95 12.98 4.64
CA LYS A 203 21.42 13.02 4.44
C LYS A 203 22.22 12.26 5.52
N ASP A 204 21.65 12.02 6.69
CA ASP A 204 22.34 11.51 7.88
C ASP A 204 21.68 10.28 8.52
N ASN A 205 20.67 9.65 7.87
CA ASN A 205 19.98 8.50 8.46
C ASN A 205 20.22 7.17 7.73
N ARG A 206 21.36 7.03 7.07
CA ARG A 206 21.74 5.83 6.29
C ARG A 206 21.46 4.52 7.02
N GLU A 207 21.92 4.41 8.28
CA GLU A 207 21.79 3.16 9.05
C GLU A 207 20.33 2.82 9.35
N VAL A 208 19.49 3.81 9.57
CA VAL A 208 18.03 3.65 9.77
C VAL A 208 17.40 3.07 8.51
N ILE A 209 17.75 3.59 7.33
CA ILE A 209 17.22 3.12 6.06
C ILE A 209 17.68 1.69 5.76
N LEU A 210 18.99 1.40 5.88
CA LEU A 210 19.50 0.05 5.62
C LEU A 210 18.89 -0.99 6.59
N LYS A 211 18.72 -0.63 7.85
CA LYS A 211 18.01 -1.46 8.83
C LYS A 211 16.55 -1.64 8.43
N GLY A 212 15.86 -0.57 8.08
CA GLY A 212 14.46 -0.60 7.64
C GLY A 212 14.25 -1.53 6.45
N LEU A 213 15.14 -1.51 5.45
CA LEU A 213 15.07 -2.40 4.30
C LEU A 213 15.05 -3.88 4.70
N THR A 214 15.75 -4.29 5.77
CA THR A 214 15.76 -5.68 6.25
C THR A 214 14.41 -6.14 6.84
N GLU A 215 13.46 -5.22 7.02
CA GLU A 215 12.12 -5.50 7.54
C GLU A 215 11.12 -5.90 6.44
N ALA A 216 11.52 -5.83 5.16
CA ALA A 216 10.74 -6.31 4.02
C ALA A 216 10.70 -7.85 4.00
N LYS A 217 9.95 -8.45 4.92
CA LYS A 217 9.84 -9.90 5.10
C LYS A 217 8.55 -10.29 5.83
N ASN A 218 8.20 -11.56 5.76
CA ASN A 218 7.02 -12.10 6.45
C ASN A 218 5.72 -11.38 6.04
N GLY A 219 5.56 -11.10 4.74
CA GLY A 219 4.37 -10.42 4.21
C GLY A 219 4.35 -8.90 4.41
N LYS A 220 5.43 -8.30 4.93
CA LYS A 220 5.57 -6.85 5.10
C LYS A 220 6.32 -6.22 3.93
N ILE A 221 5.94 -5.00 3.59
CA ILE A 221 6.48 -4.22 2.48
C ILE A 221 7.19 -2.99 3.04
N VAL A 222 8.40 -2.73 2.60
CA VAL A 222 9.10 -1.48 2.95
C VAL A 222 8.86 -0.44 1.87
N ILE A 223 8.42 0.73 2.30
CA ILE A 223 8.19 1.89 1.43
C ILE A 223 9.20 2.96 1.81
N LEU A 224 9.95 3.48 0.85
CA LEU A 224 10.84 4.62 1.06
C LEU A 224 10.19 5.89 0.55
N THR A 225 10.25 6.94 1.35
CA THR A 225 9.94 8.32 0.94
C THR A 225 11.24 9.05 0.68
N ILE A 226 11.41 9.51 -0.54
CA ILE A 226 12.59 10.22 -1.02
C ILE A 226 12.12 11.56 -1.60
N HIS A 227 12.77 12.65 -1.22
CA HIS A 227 12.55 13.94 -1.86
C HIS A 227 13.58 14.13 -2.99
N GLY A 228 14.24 15.25 -3.08
CA GLY A 228 15.24 15.48 -4.13
C GLY A 228 16.55 14.74 -3.93
N VAL A 229 17.23 14.43 -5.06
CA VAL A 229 18.54 13.76 -5.10
C VAL A 229 19.52 14.57 -5.98
N PRO A 230 20.14 15.66 -5.43
CA PRO A 230 19.80 16.32 -4.16
C PRO A 230 18.51 17.16 -4.29
N ASP A 231 17.97 17.57 -3.13
CA ASP A 231 16.85 18.52 -3.10
C ASP A 231 17.37 19.96 -2.98
N TYR A 232 17.21 20.73 -4.06
CA TYR A 232 17.62 22.14 -4.10
C TYR A 232 16.57 23.09 -3.51
N ALA A 233 15.33 22.61 -3.34
CA ALA A 233 14.25 23.38 -2.75
C ALA A 233 14.17 23.20 -1.24
N HIS A 234 14.45 21.95 -0.76
CA HIS A 234 14.20 21.55 0.62
C HIS A 234 15.42 20.78 1.19
N ASP A 235 16.52 21.49 1.48
CA ASP A 235 17.79 20.87 1.93
C ASP A 235 17.66 19.96 3.16
N TRP A 236 16.64 20.20 4.01
CA TRP A 236 16.40 19.40 5.22
C TRP A 236 15.86 17.99 4.96
N VAL A 237 15.33 17.72 3.75
CA VAL A 237 14.87 16.39 3.32
C VAL A 237 15.67 15.84 2.14
N THR A 238 16.80 16.45 1.83
CA THR A 238 17.67 16.04 0.73
C THR A 238 18.28 14.67 0.97
N THR A 239 18.36 13.86 -0.08
CA THR A 239 19.17 12.64 -0.13
C THR A 239 20.37 12.91 -1.04
N PRO A 240 21.61 12.84 -0.52
CA PRO A 240 22.81 13.01 -1.35
C PRO A 240 22.86 11.98 -2.49
N PRO A 241 23.26 12.36 -3.72
CA PRO A 241 23.31 11.44 -4.86
C PRO A 241 24.12 10.17 -4.61
N GLY A 242 25.28 10.28 -3.96
CA GLY A 242 26.11 9.12 -3.62
C GLY A 242 25.43 8.17 -2.63
N LEU A 243 24.68 8.70 -1.67
CA LEU A 243 23.91 7.90 -0.72
C LEU A 243 22.71 7.22 -1.40
N PHE A 244 22.05 7.93 -2.31
CA PHE A 244 20.96 7.34 -3.10
C PHE A 244 21.48 6.16 -3.96
N GLU A 245 22.61 6.35 -4.65
CA GLU A 245 23.20 5.26 -5.44
C GLU A 245 23.65 4.08 -4.55
N GLU A 246 24.10 4.34 -3.34
CA GLU A 246 24.38 3.29 -2.35
C GLU A 246 23.13 2.48 -2.01
N TYR A 247 21.97 3.13 -1.80
CA TYR A 247 20.71 2.42 -1.58
C TYR A 247 20.30 1.57 -2.79
N LEU A 248 20.44 2.10 -4.01
CA LEU A 248 20.13 1.33 -5.22
C LEU A 248 21.06 0.12 -5.39
N ASN A 249 22.37 0.28 -5.11
CA ASN A 249 23.32 -0.82 -5.10
C ASN A 249 22.96 -1.88 -4.05
N TYR A 250 22.63 -1.44 -2.82
CA TYR A 250 22.20 -2.36 -1.77
C TYR A 250 20.97 -3.17 -2.18
N LEU A 251 19.96 -2.52 -2.74
CA LEU A 251 18.74 -3.19 -3.21
C LEU A 251 19.06 -4.22 -4.31
N ARG A 252 19.89 -3.86 -5.29
CA ARG A 252 20.33 -4.78 -6.36
C ARG A 252 21.14 -5.95 -5.81
N ASP A 253 22.18 -5.66 -5.04
CA ASP A 253 23.16 -6.67 -4.59
C ASP A 253 22.55 -7.67 -3.61
N HIS A 254 21.46 -7.28 -2.93
CA HIS A 254 20.69 -8.15 -2.06
C HIS A 254 19.41 -8.68 -2.72
N GLU A 255 19.24 -8.53 -4.04
CA GLU A 255 18.13 -9.09 -4.83
C GLU A 255 16.74 -8.67 -4.32
N TYR A 256 16.57 -7.39 -4.00
CA TYR A 256 15.26 -6.83 -3.68
C TYR A 256 14.39 -6.68 -4.93
N THR A 257 13.10 -6.97 -4.79
CA THR A 257 12.08 -6.62 -5.80
C THR A 257 11.61 -5.19 -5.55
N VAL A 258 11.89 -4.30 -6.50
CA VAL A 258 11.57 -2.86 -6.38
C VAL A 258 10.51 -2.48 -7.39
N ILE A 259 9.34 -2.05 -6.89
CA ILE A 259 8.14 -1.78 -7.70
C ILE A 259 7.61 -0.37 -7.47
N ALA A 260 6.70 0.09 -8.33
CA ALA A 260 5.85 1.27 -8.08
C ALA A 260 4.72 0.94 -7.10
N LEU A 261 4.14 1.94 -6.47
CA LEU A 261 3.04 1.76 -5.51
C LEU A 261 1.80 1.14 -6.18
N ARG A 262 1.48 1.53 -7.42
CA ARG A 262 0.37 0.95 -8.20
C ARG A 262 0.51 -0.56 -8.38
N ASP A 263 1.72 -1.10 -8.35
CA ASP A 263 1.96 -2.53 -8.54
C ASP A 263 1.55 -3.36 -7.33
N LEU A 264 1.26 -2.72 -6.19
CA LEU A 264 0.68 -3.39 -5.01
C LEU A 264 -0.71 -3.97 -5.28
N ASP A 265 -1.45 -3.45 -6.26
CA ASP A 265 -2.73 -4.02 -6.72
C ASP A 265 -2.62 -5.48 -7.16
N GLN A 266 -1.41 -5.92 -7.51
CA GLN A 266 -1.16 -7.33 -7.85
C GLN A 266 -1.14 -8.25 -6.63
N TYR A 267 -0.91 -7.70 -5.44
CA TYR A 267 -0.74 -8.45 -4.19
C TYR A 267 -1.90 -8.24 -3.23
N ILE A 268 -2.53 -7.05 -3.26
CA ILE A 268 -3.47 -6.60 -2.23
C ILE A 268 -4.77 -6.16 -2.90
N ASP A 269 -5.89 -6.75 -2.47
CA ASP A 269 -7.20 -6.17 -2.71
C ASP A 269 -7.39 -5.00 -1.74
N TRP A 270 -7.08 -3.79 -2.23
CA TRP A 270 -7.13 -2.58 -1.41
C TRP A 270 -8.54 -2.26 -0.90
N LYS A 271 -9.60 -2.71 -1.60
CA LYS A 271 -10.99 -2.51 -1.16
C LYS A 271 -11.30 -3.39 0.04
N GLU A 272 -10.92 -4.66 -0.03
CA GLU A 272 -11.11 -5.59 1.09
C GLU A 272 -10.19 -5.24 2.26
N ALA A 273 -8.94 -4.83 2.00
CA ALA A 273 -8.04 -4.31 3.03
C ALA A 273 -8.63 -3.09 3.76
N GLY A 274 -9.24 -2.16 3.01
CA GLY A 274 -9.92 -0.99 3.59
C GLY A 274 -11.15 -1.31 4.43
N ARG A 275 -11.84 -2.43 4.15
CA ARG A 275 -12.96 -2.91 4.98
C ARG A 275 -12.50 -3.65 6.23
N GLY A 276 -11.36 -4.33 6.14
CA GLY A 276 -10.81 -5.17 7.22
C GLY A 276 -10.04 -4.40 8.29
N THR A 277 -9.67 -3.14 8.03
CA THR A 277 -8.83 -2.32 8.93
C THR A 277 -9.56 -1.05 9.35
N THR A 278 -9.21 -0.53 10.54
CA THR A 278 -9.84 0.69 11.07
C THR A 278 -9.00 1.93 10.79
N LEU A 279 -9.69 3.01 10.46
CA LEU A 279 -9.10 4.34 10.35
C LEU A 279 -9.20 5.09 11.68
N PRO A 280 -8.20 5.88 12.08
CA PRO A 280 -8.32 6.73 13.27
C PRO A 280 -9.41 7.79 13.05
N GLU A 281 -10.21 8.02 14.11
CA GLU A 281 -11.30 9.01 14.10
C GLU A 281 -10.80 10.46 14.25
N LYS A 282 -9.56 10.66 14.68
CA LYS A 282 -8.92 11.98 14.89
C LYS A 282 -7.43 11.92 14.53
#